data_df7e050f885d65d14143236a172a1f94
#
_entry.id   df7e050f885d65d14143236a172a1f94
#
_cell.length_a   1.000
_cell.length_b   1.000
_cell.length_c   1.000
_cell.angle_alpha   90.00
_cell.angle_beta   90.00
_cell.angle_gamma   90.00
#
_symmetry.space_group_name_H-M   'P 1'
#
loop_
_entity.id
_entity.type
_entity.pdbx_description
1 polymer ?
#
loop_
_entity_poly.entity_id
_entity_poly.type
_entity_poly.pdbx_seq_one_letter_code
_entity_poly.pdbx_strand_id
1 'polypeptide(L)'
;MSMRGSRKVLKETLAGSLLLAHPAMKDPNFRRSVVLMSVHNAEGAMGVVLNRPYGKRLGELSGEFALGALAPVPLFIGGPVQTEQLVLAAWQVQSDGFRLHFGVEPEKALQLLEEEGTHVRGFLGYSGWSAGQLEKEMKQNTWITADVPEDLLTHSQDVSLWRTVLGREGAEWRLLAGEPDDPARN
;
A
#
# COMPACT_ATOMS: atom_id res chain seq x y z
N MET A 1 -13.68 15.13 9.72
CA MET A 1 -13.41 16.44 9.14
C MET A 1 -13.31 16.28 7.63
N SER A 2 -14.28 16.79 6.89
CA SER A 2 -14.34 16.70 5.43
C SER A 2 -13.31 17.64 4.83
N MET A 3 -12.26 17.12 4.23
CA MET A 3 -11.40 17.93 3.36
C MET A 3 -11.98 17.88 1.96
N ARG A 4 -12.75 18.93 1.62
CA ARG A 4 -13.10 19.23 0.22
C ARG A 4 -11.82 19.64 -0.51
N GLY A 5 -11.66 19.07 -1.67
CA GLY A 5 -10.53 19.12 -2.51
C GLY A 5 -10.00 20.47 -2.92
N SER A 6 -8.89 20.38 -3.58
CA SER A 6 -8.28 21.38 -4.42
C SER A 6 -7.32 22.34 -3.74
N ARG A 7 -6.18 21.86 -3.62
CA ARG A 7 -4.86 22.45 -3.89
C ARG A 7 -3.86 21.42 -3.43
N LYS A 8 -2.88 21.09 -4.29
CA LYS A 8 -1.66 20.41 -3.83
C LYS A 8 -1.01 21.31 -2.76
N VAL A 9 -1.55 21.27 -1.55
CA VAL A 9 -0.80 21.68 -0.39
C VAL A 9 0.32 20.68 -0.32
N LEU A 10 1.55 21.13 -0.44
CA LEU A 10 2.73 20.36 -0.10
C LEU A 10 2.50 19.90 1.34
N LYS A 11 2.02 18.67 1.49
CA LYS A 11 1.84 18.08 2.81
C LYS A 11 3.22 17.97 3.41
N GLU A 12 3.44 18.54 4.57
CA GLU A 12 4.68 18.37 5.32
C GLU A 12 4.97 16.91 5.59
N THR A 13 3.94 16.06 5.58
CA THR A 13 4.02 14.62 5.74
C THR A 13 3.27 13.89 4.64
N LEU A 14 3.83 12.78 4.17
CA LEU A 14 3.18 11.85 3.24
C LEU A 14 2.49 10.67 3.95
N ALA A 15 2.47 10.65 5.30
CA ALA A 15 1.73 9.62 6.04
C ALA A 15 0.24 9.61 5.62
N GLY A 16 -0.28 8.42 5.39
CA GLY A 16 -1.65 8.23 4.91
C GLY A 16 -1.84 8.43 3.41
N SER A 17 -0.78 8.73 2.66
CA SER A 17 -0.80 8.85 1.20
C SER A 17 -0.29 7.58 0.54
N LEU A 18 -0.57 7.43 -0.75
CA LEU A 18 0.05 6.42 -1.59
C LEU A 18 1.29 7.01 -2.29
N LEU A 19 2.31 6.18 -2.41
CA LEU A 19 3.41 6.39 -3.34
C LEU A 19 3.28 5.41 -4.48
N LEU A 20 3.24 5.93 -5.69
CA LEU A 20 3.17 5.13 -6.91
C LEU A 20 4.54 5.15 -7.58
N ALA A 21 5.09 3.97 -7.85
CA ALA A 21 6.37 3.87 -8.52
C ALA A 21 6.31 4.52 -9.91
N HIS A 22 7.31 5.35 -10.23
CA HIS A 22 7.43 5.91 -11.58
C HIS A 22 7.55 4.75 -12.59
N PRO A 23 6.91 4.84 -13.78
CA PRO A 23 6.95 3.77 -14.78
C PRO A 23 8.35 3.33 -15.20
N ALA A 24 9.33 4.22 -15.13
CA ALA A 24 10.74 3.93 -15.46
C ALA A 24 11.52 3.25 -14.33
N MET A 25 10.93 3.08 -13.16
CA MET A 25 11.61 2.46 -12.02
C MET A 25 11.91 0.98 -12.31
N LYS A 26 13.17 0.59 -12.13
CA LYS A 26 13.65 -0.77 -12.40
C LYS A 26 13.99 -1.60 -11.17
N ASP A 27 14.02 -0.97 -9.99
CA ASP A 27 14.27 -1.67 -8.74
C ASP A 27 13.25 -2.81 -8.57
N PRO A 28 13.71 -4.09 -8.47
CA PRO A 28 12.78 -5.22 -8.40
C PRO A 28 11.89 -5.22 -7.16
N ASN A 29 12.31 -4.55 -6.09
CA ASN A 29 11.49 -4.45 -4.88
C ASN A 29 10.32 -3.49 -5.05
N PHE A 30 10.45 -2.48 -5.91
CA PHE A 30 9.50 -1.37 -5.96
C PHE A 30 8.93 -1.08 -7.34
N ARG A 31 9.43 -1.70 -8.40
CA ARG A 31 8.87 -1.46 -9.74
C ARG A 31 7.36 -1.78 -9.75
N ARG A 32 6.58 -0.87 -10.32
CA ARG A 32 5.11 -0.99 -10.44
C ARG A 32 4.41 -1.22 -9.11
N SER A 33 4.96 -0.66 -8.05
CA SER A 33 4.41 -0.79 -6.71
C SER A 33 3.50 0.37 -6.33
N VAL A 34 2.54 0.06 -5.47
CA VAL A 34 1.70 1.01 -4.74
C VAL A 34 2.06 0.87 -3.28
N VAL A 35 2.64 1.90 -2.69
CA VAL A 35 3.06 1.90 -1.29
C VAL A 35 2.12 2.77 -0.46
N LEU A 36 1.57 2.21 0.61
CA LEU A 36 0.81 2.96 1.59
C LEU A 36 1.77 3.44 2.68
N MET A 37 1.85 4.76 2.86
CA MET A 37 2.74 5.37 3.84
C MET A 37 2.09 5.41 5.21
N SER A 38 2.76 4.83 6.21
CA SER A 38 2.30 4.83 7.60
C SER A 38 2.97 5.91 8.45
N VAL A 39 4.24 6.16 8.23
CA VAL A 39 5.03 7.17 8.97
C VAL A 39 5.89 7.95 7.99
N HIS A 40 5.94 9.26 8.16
CA HIS A 40 6.86 10.14 7.46
C HIS A 40 7.16 11.37 8.32
N ASN A 41 8.43 11.52 8.68
CA ASN A 41 8.92 12.66 9.48
C ASN A 41 10.41 12.92 9.17
N ALA A 42 11.02 13.81 9.94
CA ALA A 42 12.43 14.19 9.76
C ALA A 42 13.41 13.03 10.00
N GLU A 43 12.99 11.99 10.72
CA GLU A 43 13.83 10.82 11.04
C GLU A 43 13.76 9.75 9.95
N GLY A 44 12.81 9.84 9.03
CA GLY A 44 12.65 8.92 7.94
C GLY A 44 11.18 8.64 7.61
N ALA A 45 10.96 7.54 6.91
CA ALA A 45 9.62 7.12 6.51
C ALA A 45 9.48 5.59 6.50
N MET A 46 8.25 5.13 6.64
CA MET A 46 7.92 3.71 6.59
C MET A 46 6.55 3.53 5.92
N GLY A 47 6.44 2.48 5.15
CA GLY A 47 5.19 2.10 4.51
C GLY A 47 5.18 0.63 4.10
N VAL A 48 4.08 0.20 3.49
CA VAL A 48 3.95 -1.16 2.97
C VAL A 48 3.51 -1.15 1.52
N VAL A 49 4.10 -2.03 0.72
CA VAL A 49 3.65 -2.29 -0.64
C VAL A 49 2.32 -3.04 -0.57
N LEU A 50 1.30 -2.53 -1.25
CA LEU A 50 -0.06 -3.10 -1.20
C LEU A 50 -0.30 -4.18 -2.26
N ASN A 51 0.45 -4.16 -3.36
CA ASN A 51 0.11 -4.90 -4.57
C ASN A 51 1.11 -6.00 -4.94
N ARG A 52 1.70 -6.62 -3.94
CA ARG A 52 2.59 -7.78 -4.07
C ARG A 52 1.99 -8.97 -3.31
N PRO A 53 1.08 -9.76 -3.91
CA PRO A 53 0.51 -10.92 -3.24
C PRO A 53 1.61 -11.94 -2.89
N TYR A 54 1.56 -12.46 -1.67
CA TYR A 54 2.44 -13.54 -1.24
C TYR A 54 1.97 -14.91 -1.72
N GLY A 55 0.67 -15.02 -2.04
CA GLY A 55 0.06 -16.26 -2.52
C GLY A 55 -0.37 -17.21 -1.41
N LYS A 56 -0.33 -16.76 -0.16
CA LYS A 56 -0.77 -17.53 1.01
C LYS A 56 -1.70 -16.69 1.88
N ARG A 57 -2.45 -17.39 2.73
CA ARG A 57 -3.29 -16.80 3.77
C ARG A 57 -2.61 -16.94 5.12
N LEU A 58 -3.03 -16.14 6.09
CA LEU A 58 -2.43 -16.14 7.42
C LEU A 58 -2.48 -17.49 8.11
N GLY A 59 -3.59 -18.22 7.96
CA GLY A 59 -3.73 -19.57 8.52
C GLY A 59 -2.75 -20.60 7.94
N GLU A 60 -2.25 -20.37 6.73
CA GLU A 60 -1.23 -21.22 6.10
C GLU A 60 0.19 -20.87 6.52
N LEU A 61 0.39 -19.63 7.00
CA LEU A 61 1.71 -19.16 7.43
C LEU A 61 2.07 -19.68 8.82
N SER A 62 1.11 -19.73 9.72
CA SER A 62 1.34 -20.06 11.13
C SER A 62 0.19 -20.90 11.69
N GLY A 63 0.53 -21.99 12.37
CA GLY A 63 -0.44 -22.84 13.07
C GLY A 63 -1.27 -22.09 14.12
N GLU A 64 -0.76 -21.01 14.68
CA GLU A 64 -1.47 -20.13 15.60
C GLU A 64 -2.77 -19.58 14.99
N PHE A 65 -2.76 -19.29 13.69
CA PHE A 65 -3.89 -18.71 12.98
C PHE A 65 -4.66 -19.72 12.13
N ALA A 66 -4.29 -21.00 12.18
CA ALA A 66 -4.86 -22.04 11.31
C ALA A 66 -6.37 -22.24 11.50
N LEU A 67 -6.86 -22.00 12.72
CA LEU A 67 -8.27 -22.07 13.09
C LEU A 67 -8.72 -20.72 13.63
N GLY A 68 -9.76 -20.17 13.06
CA GLY A 68 -10.35 -18.92 13.52
C GLY A 68 -10.57 -17.89 12.41
N ALA A 69 -11.04 -16.72 12.81
CA ALA A 69 -11.48 -15.68 11.88
C ALA A 69 -10.35 -15.01 11.11
N LEU A 70 -9.11 -15.10 11.59
CA LEU A 70 -7.94 -14.55 10.89
C LEU A 70 -7.32 -15.52 9.88
N ALA A 71 -7.70 -16.79 9.88
CA ALA A 71 -7.12 -17.78 8.96
C ALA A 71 -7.25 -17.39 7.47
N PRO A 72 -8.35 -16.83 6.98
CA PRO A 72 -8.51 -16.46 5.58
C PRO A 72 -7.85 -15.11 5.21
N VAL A 73 -7.23 -14.40 6.14
CA VAL A 73 -6.58 -13.11 5.86
C VAL A 73 -5.51 -13.27 4.79
N PRO A 74 -5.61 -12.53 3.65
CA PRO A 74 -4.61 -12.63 2.59
C PRO A 74 -3.30 -11.96 3.01
N LEU A 75 -2.18 -12.51 2.54
CA LEU A 75 -0.84 -12.01 2.81
C LEU A 75 -0.23 -11.35 1.58
N PHE A 76 0.51 -10.28 1.83
CA PHE A 76 1.24 -9.50 0.84
C PHE A 76 2.68 -9.29 1.30
N ILE A 77 3.59 -9.10 0.35
CA ILE A 77 4.97 -8.71 0.64
C ILE A 77 4.99 -7.19 0.76
N GLY A 78 5.14 -6.69 1.98
CA GLY A 78 5.09 -5.25 2.27
C GLY A 78 6.37 -4.48 1.97
N GLY A 79 7.48 -5.17 1.76
CA GLY A 79 8.77 -4.58 1.44
C GLY A 79 9.95 -5.45 1.80
N PRO A 80 11.18 -4.96 1.50
CA PRO A 80 12.39 -5.76 1.67
C PRO A 80 12.97 -5.75 3.09
N VAL A 81 12.43 -4.95 4.01
CA VAL A 81 12.94 -4.83 5.38
C VAL A 81 12.19 -5.77 6.30
N GLN A 82 12.92 -6.52 7.11
CA GLN A 82 12.36 -7.48 8.08
C GLN A 82 11.25 -8.37 7.48
N THR A 83 11.58 -9.07 6.42
CA THR A 83 10.63 -9.85 5.61
C THR A 83 9.90 -10.96 6.35
N GLU A 84 10.35 -11.35 7.52
CA GLU A 84 9.72 -12.34 8.39
C GLU A 84 8.70 -11.69 9.37
N GLN A 85 8.71 -10.38 9.50
CA GLN A 85 7.80 -9.68 10.39
C GLN A 85 6.43 -9.51 9.75
N LEU A 86 5.40 -9.98 10.46
CA LEU A 86 4.01 -9.80 10.07
C LEU A 86 3.47 -8.49 10.63
N VAL A 87 2.86 -7.70 9.77
CA VAL A 87 2.09 -6.50 10.12
C VAL A 87 0.66 -6.69 9.65
N LEU A 88 -0.30 -6.53 10.55
CA LEU A 88 -1.72 -6.56 10.22
C LEU A 88 -2.25 -5.14 10.03
N ALA A 89 -3.06 -4.95 9.00
CA ALA A 89 -3.77 -3.71 8.77
C ALA A 89 -5.25 -3.98 8.55
N ALA A 90 -6.11 -3.10 9.06
CA ALA A 90 -7.55 -3.21 8.92
C ALA A 90 -8.12 -1.96 8.26
N TRP A 91 -8.93 -2.15 7.24
CA TRP A 91 -9.72 -1.09 6.61
C TRP A 91 -11.18 -1.25 7.03
N GLN A 92 -11.75 -0.17 7.53
CA GLN A 92 -13.18 -0.09 7.80
C GLN A 92 -13.83 0.84 6.80
N VAL A 93 -14.65 0.28 5.91
CA VAL A 93 -15.40 1.05 4.93
C VAL A 93 -16.64 1.62 5.64
N GLN A 94 -16.79 2.93 5.56
CA GLN A 94 -17.90 3.68 6.16
C GLN A 94 -18.64 4.45 5.07
N SER A 95 -19.86 4.91 5.36
CA SER A 95 -20.69 5.64 4.40
C SER A 95 -20.06 6.95 3.90
N ASP A 96 -19.15 7.53 4.66
CA ASP A 96 -18.47 8.79 4.38
C ASP A 96 -16.97 8.64 4.08
N GLY A 97 -16.52 7.40 3.80
CA GLY A 97 -15.12 7.12 3.49
C GLY A 97 -14.63 5.81 4.09
N PHE A 98 -13.39 5.78 4.53
CA PHE A 98 -12.83 4.62 5.21
C PHE A 98 -11.88 5.05 6.33
N ARG A 99 -11.68 4.13 7.27
CA ARG A 99 -10.69 4.28 8.33
C ARG A 99 -9.67 3.17 8.23
N LEU A 100 -8.39 3.55 8.27
CA LEU A 100 -7.28 2.60 8.25
C LEU A 100 -6.69 2.46 9.65
N HIS A 101 -6.58 1.22 10.11
CA HIS A 101 -5.85 0.83 11.32
C HIS A 101 -4.60 0.06 10.89
N PHE A 102 -3.43 0.63 11.10
CA PHE A 102 -2.17 0.03 10.69
C PHE A 102 -1.41 -0.52 11.88
N GLY A 103 -0.82 -1.70 11.72
CA GLY A 103 -0.03 -2.32 12.77
C GLY A 103 -0.85 -2.80 13.96
N VAL A 104 -2.04 -3.32 13.72
CA VAL A 104 -2.93 -3.80 14.78
C VAL A 104 -2.48 -5.18 15.30
N GLU A 105 -2.62 -5.38 16.59
CA GLU A 105 -2.44 -6.70 17.19
C GLU A 105 -3.54 -7.67 16.74
N PRO A 106 -3.27 -8.99 16.70
CA PRO A 106 -4.27 -9.97 16.26
C PRO A 106 -5.60 -9.90 17.01
N GLU A 107 -5.57 -9.65 18.30
CA GLU A 107 -6.78 -9.50 19.13
C GLU A 107 -7.61 -8.29 18.69
N LYS A 108 -6.95 -7.18 18.40
CA LYS A 108 -7.62 -5.98 17.88
C LYS A 108 -8.19 -6.21 16.49
N ALA A 109 -7.45 -6.92 15.63
CA ALA A 109 -7.94 -7.28 14.30
C ALA A 109 -9.21 -8.13 14.38
N LEU A 110 -9.27 -9.08 15.29
CA LEU A 110 -10.47 -9.89 15.54
C LEU A 110 -11.66 -9.04 15.98
N GLN A 111 -11.44 -8.09 16.89
CA GLN A 111 -12.50 -7.16 17.33
C GLN A 111 -13.01 -6.30 16.16
N LEU A 112 -12.11 -5.79 15.34
CA LEU A 112 -12.47 -4.97 14.19
C LEU A 112 -13.25 -5.75 13.14
N LEU A 113 -12.93 -7.04 12.94
CA LEU A 113 -13.66 -7.91 12.01
C LEU A 113 -15.12 -8.16 12.40
N GLU A 114 -15.48 -7.97 13.66
CA GLU A 114 -16.88 -8.05 14.10
C GLU A 114 -17.72 -6.87 13.56
N GLU A 115 -17.07 -5.78 13.19
CA GLU A 115 -17.73 -4.64 12.58
C GLU A 115 -17.91 -4.86 11.08
N GLU A 116 -19.12 -4.60 10.59
CA GLU A 116 -19.44 -4.70 9.16
C GLU A 116 -18.56 -3.74 8.33
N GLY A 117 -18.14 -4.18 7.14
CA GLY A 117 -17.29 -3.39 6.26
C GLY A 117 -15.81 -3.39 6.63
N THR A 118 -15.40 -4.25 7.56
CA THR A 118 -13.99 -4.37 7.93
C THR A 118 -13.28 -5.41 7.07
N HIS A 119 -12.10 -5.02 6.55
CA HIS A 119 -11.20 -5.88 5.78
C HIS A 119 -9.84 -5.90 6.45
N VAL A 120 -9.30 -7.08 6.71
CA VAL A 120 -7.97 -7.25 7.30
C VAL A 120 -7.02 -7.84 6.27
N ARG A 121 -5.79 -7.33 6.23
CA ARG A 121 -4.70 -7.85 5.39
C ARG A 121 -3.44 -7.99 6.22
N GLY A 122 -2.61 -8.97 5.88
CA GLY A 122 -1.29 -9.16 6.47
C GLY A 122 -0.19 -8.78 5.49
N PHE A 123 0.84 -8.13 6.01
CA PHE A 123 2.02 -7.75 5.25
C PHE A 123 3.25 -8.37 5.87
N LEU A 124 4.06 -9.04 5.05
CA LEU A 124 5.36 -9.56 5.42
C LEU A 124 6.42 -8.55 5.02
N GLY A 125 7.17 -8.05 5.99
CA GLY A 125 8.13 -7.00 5.77
C GLY A 125 7.51 -5.62 5.53
N TYR A 126 8.35 -4.64 5.41
CA TYR A 126 7.95 -3.26 5.15
C TYR A 126 8.97 -2.54 4.27
N SER A 127 8.61 -1.35 3.83
CA SER A 127 9.46 -0.44 3.06
C SER A 127 9.89 0.72 3.96
N GLY A 128 11.18 1.01 3.97
CA GLY A 128 11.76 2.02 4.85
C GLY A 128 12.62 3.02 4.09
N TRP A 129 12.61 4.25 4.55
CA TRP A 129 13.46 5.35 4.07
C TRP A 129 14.18 5.98 5.25
N SER A 130 15.47 6.18 5.11
CA SER A 130 16.26 6.95 6.09
C SER A 130 15.91 8.43 6.06
N ALA A 131 16.39 9.20 7.05
CA ALA A 131 16.16 10.64 7.11
C ALA A 131 16.54 11.32 5.81
N GLY A 132 15.62 12.07 5.21
CA GLY A 132 15.82 12.81 3.96
C GLY A 132 15.82 11.97 2.68
N GLN A 133 15.82 10.66 2.76
CA GLN A 133 15.86 9.78 1.58
C GLN A 133 14.61 9.92 0.73
N LEU A 134 13.42 9.86 1.33
CA LEU A 134 12.17 9.98 0.59
C LEU A 134 12.05 11.35 -0.08
N GLU A 135 12.41 12.42 0.60
CA GLU A 135 12.40 13.77 0.05
C GLU A 135 13.31 13.89 -1.17
N LYS A 136 14.50 13.28 -1.11
CA LYS A 136 15.42 13.22 -2.25
C LYS A 136 14.82 12.46 -3.43
N GLU A 137 14.23 11.30 -3.18
CA GLU A 137 13.57 10.49 -4.22
C GLU A 137 12.38 11.21 -4.83
N MET A 138 11.62 11.95 -4.03
CA MET A 138 10.52 12.80 -4.52
C MET A 138 11.01 13.90 -5.46
N LYS A 139 12.15 14.54 -5.14
CA LYS A 139 12.77 15.54 -6.03
C LYS A 139 13.25 14.93 -7.35
N GLN A 140 13.62 13.67 -7.35
CA GLN A 140 14.05 12.94 -8.54
C GLN A 140 12.87 12.31 -9.32
N ASN A 141 11.64 12.58 -8.93
CA ASN A 141 10.42 12.00 -9.50
C ASN A 141 10.40 10.46 -9.48
N THR A 142 11.03 9.86 -8.50
CA THR A 142 11.03 8.40 -8.28
C THR A 142 9.62 7.89 -7.94
N TRP A 143 8.85 8.71 -7.25
CA TRP A 143 7.50 8.41 -6.78
C TRP A 143 6.51 9.48 -7.22
N ILE A 144 5.30 9.03 -7.53
CA ILE A 144 4.13 9.89 -7.72
C ILE A 144 3.22 9.73 -6.49
N THR A 145 2.81 10.83 -5.88
CA THR A 145 1.92 10.79 -4.73
C THR A 145 0.46 10.76 -5.17
N ALA A 146 -0.35 10.01 -4.45
CA ALA A 146 -1.79 9.96 -4.65
C ALA A 146 -2.50 9.84 -3.30
N ASP A 147 -3.75 10.28 -3.26
CA ASP A 147 -4.63 10.00 -2.13
C ASP A 147 -5.11 8.54 -2.21
N VAL A 148 -5.41 7.94 -1.06
CA VAL A 148 -5.99 6.61 -1.03
C VAL A 148 -7.42 6.67 -1.58
N PRO A 149 -7.72 5.99 -2.70
CA PRO A 149 -9.06 6.01 -3.26
C PRO A 149 -10.02 5.15 -2.43
N GLU A 150 -11.29 5.58 -2.36
CA GLU A 150 -12.33 4.86 -1.61
C GLU A 150 -12.53 3.42 -2.13
N ASP A 151 -12.32 3.21 -3.42
CA ASP A 151 -12.47 1.91 -4.06
C ASP A 151 -11.18 1.07 -4.10
N LEU A 152 -10.17 1.43 -3.32
CA LEU A 152 -8.87 0.74 -3.31
C LEU A 152 -9.01 -0.78 -3.17
N LEU A 153 -9.86 -1.23 -2.27
CA LEU A 153 -10.03 -2.64 -1.94
C LEU A 153 -10.88 -3.42 -2.96
N THR A 154 -11.57 -2.73 -3.87
CA THR A 154 -12.39 -3.37 -4.91
C THR A 154 -11.58 -3.82 -6.12
N HIS A 155 -10.36 -3.30 -6.25
CA HIS A 155 -9.45 -3.66 -7.34
C HIS A 155 -8.60 -4.88 -6.99
N SER A 156 -8.17 -5.59 -8.01
CA SER A 156 -7.17 -6.64 -7.86
C SER A 156 -5.88 -6.06 -7.30
N GLN A 157 -5.33 -6.68 -6.24
CA GLN A 157 -4.16 -6.18 -5.53
C GLN A 157 -2.87 -6.76 -6.13
N ASP A 158 -2.64 -6.46 -7.39
CA ASP A 158 -1.47 -6.84 -8.18
C ASP A 158 -0.99 -5.64 -9.03
N VAL A 159 -0.28 -5.89 -10.10
CA VAL A 159 0.19 -4.82 -11.01
C VAL A 159 -0.96 -4.00 -11.57
N SER A 160 -2.16 -4.57 -11.71
CA SER A 160 -3.32 -3.84 -12.21
C SER A 160 -3.76 -2.71 -11.28
N LEU A 161 -3.55 -2.85 -9.97
CA LEU A 161 -3.80 -1.75 -9.02
C LEU A 161 -2.92 -0.54 -9.33
N TRP A 162 -1.63 -0.77 -9.56
CA TRP A 162 -0.68 0.29 -9.92
C TRP A 162 -1.12 1.01 -11.21
N ARG A 163 -1.48 0.25 -12.25
CA ARG A 163 -1.96 0.83 -13.51
C ARG A 163 -3.22 1.67 -13.32
N THR A 164 -4.15 1.18 -12.53
CA THR A 164 -5.43 1.87 -12.28
C THR A 164 -5.21 3.16 -11.51
N VAL A 165 -4.50 3.12 -10.39
CA VAL A 165 -4.31 4.29 -9.55
C VAL A 165 -3.43 5.32 -10.24
N LEU A 166 -2.32 4.90 -10.88
CA LEU A 166 -1.45 5.80 -11.61
C LEU A 166 -2.17 6.44 -12.81
N GLY A 167 -2.99 5.67 -13.51
CA GLY A 167 -3.76 6.16 -14.64
C GLY A 167 -4.78 7.25 -14.29
N ARG A 168 -5.22 7.31 -13.04
CA ARG A 168 -6.12 8.36 -12.54
C ARG A 168 -5.41 9.69 -12.29
N GLU A 169 -4.08 9.68 -12.20
CA GLU A 169 -3.29 10.89 -11.99
C GLU A 169 -3.11 11.72 -13.26
N GLY A 170 -3.46 11.20 -14.42
CA GLY A 170 -3.45 11.94 -15.70
C GLY A 170 -3.31 11.04 -16.92
N ALA A 171 -3.64 11.60 -18.10
CA ALA A 171 -3.59 10.86 -19.35
C ALA A 171 -2.17 10.39 -19.69
N GLU A 172 -1.17 11.19 -19.40
CA GLU A 172 0.25 10.85 -19.59
C GLU A 172 0.62 9.60 -18.80
N TRP A 173 0.26 9.56 -17.52
CA TRP A 173 0.52 8.42 -16.65
C TRP A 173 -0.22 7.16 -17.11
N ARG A 174 -1.43 7.33 -17.64
CA ARG A 174 -2.22 6.22 -18.17
C ARG A 174 -1.53 5.55 -19.35
N LEU A 175 -0.95 6.32 -20.26
CA LEU A 175 -0.20 5.80 -21.39
C LEU A 175 1.05 5.05 -20.94
N LEU A 176 1.86 5.65 -20.05
CA LEU A 176 3.09 5.05 -19.53
C LEU A 176 2.82 3.80 -18.70
N ALA A 177 1.76 3.81 -17.91
CA ALA A 177 1.37 2.66 -17.09
C ALA A 177 0.90 1.46 -17.94
N GLY A 178 0.40 1.70 -19.15
CA GLY A 178 -0.03 0.66 -20.08
C GLY A 178 1.09 0.00 -20.85
N GLU A 179 2.33 0.51 -20.79
CA GLU A 179 3.46 -0.08 -21.49
C GLU A 179 3.82 -1.45 -20.92
N PRO A 180 4.24 -2.42 -21.78
CA PRO A 180 4.70 -3.73 -21.29
C PRO A 180 5.98 -3.60 -20.47
N ASP A 181 6.22 -4.58 -19.60
CA ASP A 181 7.39 -4.64 -18.71
C ASP A 181 8.72 -4.64 -19.46
N ASP A 182 8.73 -5.26 -20.63
CA ASP A 182 9.92 -5.39 -21.49
C ASP A 182 9.53 -5.06 -22.94
N PRO A 183 9.87 -3.85 -23.43
CA PRO A 183 9.57 -3.46 -24.80
C PRO A 183 10.19 -4.38 -25.86
N ALA A 184 11.24 -5.14 -25.50
CA ALA A 184 11.90 -6.08 -26.43
C ALA A 184 11.18 -7.41 -26.58
N ARG A 185 10.12 -7.66 -25.81
CA ARG A 185 9.34 -8.91 -25.84
C ARG A 185 8.03 -8.81 -26.61
N ASN A 186 7.89 -7.86 -27.51
CA ASN A 186 6.79 -7.81 -28.47
C ASN A 186 7.15 -8.58 -29.74
#